data_90fa75c35ee9ef478a3746d2b3d42b09
#
_entry.id   90fa75c35ee9ef478a3746d2b3d42b09
#
_cell.length_a   1.000
_cell.length_b   1.000
_cell.length_c   1.000
_cell.angle_alpha   90.00
_cell.angle_beta   90.00
_cell.angle_gamma   90.00
#
_symmetry.space_group_name_H-M   'P 1'
#
loop_
_entity.id
_entity.type
_entity.pdbx_description
1 polymer ?
#
loop_
_entity_poly.entity_id
_entity_poly.type
_entity_poly.pdbx_seq_one_letter_code
_entity_poly.pdbx_strand_id
1 'polypeptide(L)'
;AFFKDLSSSRSKETITYFPKIYYRMKQGLLHIRVEITLGKYQEQLLHLEKKLESGLYCELTDKELKDSYVEYTLLYDTIANRISIEDVQAKDGRLRLMENVWWEYDKLPHMLIAGGTGGGKTYFILTLIEALLRTNAVLFVLDPKNADLADLQAVMPDVYYKKEDMLACIDRFYEEMMKRSEDMKLMENYRTGENYAYLGLPANFLIFDEYVAFMEMLGTKENAAVLNKLKQIVMLGRQAGFFLILACQRPDAKYLGDGIRDQFNFRVALGR
;
A
#
# COMPACT_ATOMS: atom_id res chain seq x y z
N ALA A 1 13.55 34.80 4.35
CA ALA A 1 13.30 35.31 2.99
C ALA A 1 13.80 34.31 1.98
N PHE A 2 12.92 33.72 1.21
CA PHE A 2 13.28 32.66 0.24
C PHE A 2 13.92 33.23 -1.05
N PHE A 3 13.75 34.55 -1.30
CA PHE A 3 14.18 35.16 -2.56
C PHE A 3 14.88 36.48 -2.29
N LYS A 4 16.18 36.50 -2.52
CA LYS A 4 17.01 37.70 -2.44
C LYS A 4 17.49 38.04 -3.83
N ASP A 5 17.36 39.28 -4.24
CA ASP A 5 18.01 39.79 -5.44
C ASP A 5 19.36 40.42 -5.07
N LEU A 6 20.45 39.79 -5.48
CA LEU A 6 21.80 40.21 -5.17
C LEU A 6 22.35 41.13 -6.27
N SER A 7 21.69 42.19 -6.61
CA SER A 7 22.04 43.02 -7.75
C SER A 7 22.89 44.26 -7.47
N SER A 8 23.56 44.38 -6.31
CA SER A 8 24.68 45.31 -6.18
C SER A 8 25.42 45.20 -4.83
N SER A 9 26.72 45.53 -4.81
CA SER A 9 27.66 45.38 -3.69
C SER A 9 27.46 46.39 -2.52
N ARG A 10 26.38 47.14 -2.49
CA ARG A 10 26.10 48.15 -1.44
C ARG A 10 24.61 48.32 -1.09
N SER A 11 23.71 47.51 -1.54
CA SER A 11 22.28 47.68 -1.24
C SER A 11 21.84 46.83 -0.05
N LYS A 12 21.03 47.38 0.83
CA LYS A 12 20.26 46.64 1.80
C LYS A 12 19.48 45.54 1.09
N GLU A 13 19.61 44.30 1.58
CA GLU A 13 18.79 43.18 1.07
C GLU A 13 17.31 43.57 1.21
N THR A 14 16.63 43.70 0.08
CA THR A 14 15.19 43.93 0.03
C THR A 14 14.48 42.65 -0.41
N ILE A 15 13.45 42.26 0.31
CA ILE A 15 12.57 41.18 -0.10
C ILE A 15 11.75 41.70 -1.28
N THR A 16 12.00 41.19 -2.48
CA THR A 16 11.30 41.60 -3.69
C THR A 16 10.01 40.82 -3.93
N TYR A 17 9.91 39.63 -3.38
CA TYR A 17 8.75 38.77 -3.53
C TYR A 17 8.69 37.71 -2.41
N PHE A 18 7.49 37.39 -1.94
CA PHE A 18 7.17 36.20 -1.16
C PHE A 18 5.79 35.66 -1.57
N PRO A 19 5.62 34.35 -1.68
CA PRO A 19 4.32 33.74 -1.98
C PRO A 19 3.41 33.84 -0.77
N LYS A 20 2.11 33.84 -0.98
CA LYS A 20 1.16 33.62 0.10
C LYS A 20 1.18 32.16 0.49
N ILE A 21 1.32 31.91 1.77
CA ILE A 21 1.35 30.56 2.33
C ILE A 21 0.22 30.47 3.35
N TYR A 22 -0.61 29.46 3.17
CA TYR A 22 -1.69 29.13 4.09
C TYR A 22 -1.40 27.77 4.70
N TYR A 23 -1.76 27.59 5.96
CA TYR A 23 -1.65 26.28 6.60
C TYR A 23 -2.90 25.94 7.39
N ARG A 24 -3.15 24.65 7.54
CA ARG A 24 -4.19 24.09 8.38
C ARG A 24 -3.69 22.79 9.01
N MET A 25 -3.90 22.66 10.31
CA MET A 25 -3.65 21.43 11.04
C MET A 25 -4.98 20.72 11.27
N LYS A 26 -5.04 19.44 10.91
CA LYS A 26 -6.21 18.61 11.12
C LYS A 26 -5.80 17.15 11.26
N GLN A 27 -6.21 16.50 12.35
CA GLN A 27 -6.07 15.04 12.56
C GLN A 27 -4.62 14.53 12.36
N GLY A 28 -3.64 15.23 12.93
CA GLY A 28 -2.23 14.88 12.83
C GLY A 28 -1.58 15.21 11.48
N LEU A 29 -2.33 15.82 10.57
CA LEU A 29 -1.84 16.28 9.27
C LEU A 29 -1.72 17.79 9.24
N LEU A 30 -0.62 18.26 8.67
CA LEU A 30 -0.34 19.68 8.39
C LEU A 30 -0.47 19.89 6.88
N HIS A 31 -1.51 20.60 6.46
CA HIS A 31 -1.72 20.99 5.07
C HIS A 31 -1.12 22.38 4.85
N ILE A 32 -0.18 22.49 3.94
CA ILE A 32 0.47 23.75 3.55
C ILE A 32 0.13 24.05 2.10
N ARG A 33 -0.56 25.17 1.87
CA ARG A 33 -0.88 25.66 0.52
C ARG A 33 0.05 26.81 0.19
N VAL A 34 0.77 26.69 -0.91
CA VAL A 34 1.68 27.71 -1.41
C VAL A 34 1.11 28.24 -2.73
N GLU A 35 0.82 29.54 -2.76
CA GLU A 35 0.34 30.19 -3.98
C GLU A 35 1.37 30.09 -5.11
N ILE A 36 0.89 29.71 -6.29
CA ILE A 36 1.72 29.63 -7.50
C ILE A 36 1.33 30.78 -8.41
N THR A 37 2.33 31.57 -8.77
CA THR A 37 2.20 32.62 -9.79
C THR A 37 3.12 32.29 -10.94
N LEU A 38 2.71 32.60 -12.17
CA LEU A 38 3.52 32.43 -13.39
C LEU A 38 4.75 33.35 -13.35
N GLY A 39 5.65 33.10 -12.41
CA GLY A 39 6.81 33.93 -12.13
C GLY A 39 8.11 33.16 -12.07
N LYS A 40 9.23 33.88 -12.00
CA LYS A 40 10.61 33.40 -11.94
C LYS A 40 10.85 32.29 -10.90
N TYR A 41 10.03 32.22 -9.84
CA TYR A 41 10.24 31.32 -8.71
C TYR A 41 9.28 30.12 -8.67
N GLN A 42 8.42 29.97 -9.66
CA GLN A 42 7.41 28.91 -9.69
C GLN A 42 8.01 27.51 -9.48
N GLU A 43 9.05 27.18 -10.21
CA GLU A 43 9.71 25.85 -10.07
C GLU A 43 10.21 25.60 -8.64
N GLN A 44 10.73 26.60 -7.97
CA GLN A 44 11.20 26.45 -6.59
C GLN A 44 10.02 26.22 -5.62
N LEU A 45 8.87 26.82 -5.88
CA LEU A 45 7.65 26.65 -5.05
C LEU A 45 6.99 25.30 -5.30
N LEU A 46 7.14 24.75 -6.49
CA LEU A 46 6.68 23.41 -6.83
C LEU A 46 7.55 22.29 -6.23
N HIS A 47 8.75 22.60 -5.77
CA HIS A 47 9.72 21.62 -5.25
C HIS A 47 10.21 21.99 -3.84
N LEU A 48 9.27 22.13 -2.90
CA LEU A 48 9.56 22.43 -1.49
C LEU A 48 9.62 21.18 -0.60
N GLU A 49 9.35 19.98 -1.11
CA GLU A 49 9.20 18.74 -0.36
C GLU A 49 10.29 18.57 0.70
N LYS A 50 11.53 18.42 0.27
CA LYS A 50 12.67 18.20 1.17
C LYS A 50 12.90 19.34 2.16
N LYS A 51 12.59 20.57 1.77
CA LYS A 51 12.75 21.75 2.64
C LYS A 51 11.68 21.78 3.72
N LEU A 52 10.46 21.38 3.38
CA LEU A 52 9.36 21.29 4.33
C LEU A 52 9.59 20.14 5.30
N GLU A 53 9.96 18.95 4.80
CA GLU A 53 10.28 17.81 5.65
C GLU A 53 11.40 18.12 6.65
N SER A 54 12.54 18.62 6.16
CA SER A 54 13.70 18.93 7.02
C SER A 54 13.48 20.13 7.93
N GLY A 55 12.73 21.14 7.48
CA GLY A 55 12.51 22.36 8.24
C GLY A 55 11.43 22.23 9.31
N LEU A 56 10.46 21.34 9.09
CA LEU A 56 9.34 21.10 10.01
C LEU A 56 9.48 19.80 10.81
N TYR A 57 10.49 18.98 10.49
CA TYR A 57 10.69 17.64 11.07
C TYR A 57 9.46 16.74 10.92
N CYS A 58 8.78 16.86 9.78
CA CYS A 58 7.56 16.13 9.44
C CYS A 58 7.77 15.34 8.15
N GLU A 59 7.08 14.22 7.99
CA GLU A 59 7.10 13.42 6.78
C GLU A 59 6.06 13.92 5.77
N LEU A 60 6.45 14.10 4.51
CA LEU A 60 5.52 14.43 3.44
C LEU A 60 4.70 13.19 3.05
N THR A 61 3.39 13.29 3.16
CA THR A 61 2.46 12.20 2.82
C THR A 61 1.80 12.38 1.47
N ASP A 62 1.62 13.63 1.03
CA ASP A 62 0.96 13.92 -0.24
C ASP A 62 1.37 15.29 -0.79
N LYS A 63 1.25 15.44 -2.12
CA LYS A 63 1.47 16.68 -2.85
C LYS A 63 0.48 16.79 -4.00
N GLU A 64 -0.37 17.79 -3.95
CA GLU A 64 -1.35 18.06 -4.99
C GLU A 64 -1.12 19.42 -5.65
N LEU A 65 -1.11 19.44 -6.98
CA LEU A 65 -1.14 20.68 -7.76
C LEU A 65 -2.59 21.05 -8.03
N LYS A 66 -2.98 22.24 -7.60
CA LYS A 66 -4.31 22.86 -7.84
C LYS A 66 -4.16 24.09 -8.74
N ASP A 67 -5.27 24.63 -9.22
CA ASP A 67 -5.26 25.72 -10.23
C ASP A 67 -4.37 26.92 -9.90
N SER A 68 -4.28 27.33 -8.63
CA SER A 68 -3.54 28.53 -8.21
C SER A 68 -2.57 28.29 -7.06
N TYR A 69 -2.43 27.05 -6.59
CA TYR A 69 -1.54 26.70 -5.49
C TYR A 69 -1.08 25.22 -5.56
N VAL A 70 0.04 24.93 -4.91
CA VAL A 70 0.44 23.57 -4.58
C VAL A 70 0.11 23.32 -3.10
N GLU A 71 -0.51 22.19 -2.82
CA GLU A 71 -0.78 21.73 -1.45
C GLU A 71 0.21 20.62 -1.09
N TYR A 72 0.92 20.82 0.02
CA TYR A 72 1.79 19.82 0.64
C TYR A 72 1.10 19.34 1.91
N THR A 73 0.91 18.04 2.03
CA THR A 73 0.37 17.42 3.24
C THR A 73 1.49 16.69 3.97
N LEU A 74 1.75 17.09 5.22
CA LEU A 74 2.80 16.52 6.06
C LEU A 74 2.18 15.89 7.30
N LEU A 75 2.74 14.78 7.74
CA LEU A 75 2.37 14.10 8.97
C LEU A 75 3.20 14.66 10.14
N TYR A 76 2.59 15.45 11.00
CA TYR A 76 3.26 16.03 12.17
C TYR A 76 2.99 15.25 13.47
N ASP A 77 1.89 14.49 13.51
CA ASP A 77 1.56 13.64 14.65
C ASP A 77 1.18 12.25 14.18
N THR A 78 2.15 11.33 14.27
CA THR A 78 1.99 9.93 13.88
C THR A 78 1.06 9.16 14.84
N ILE A 79 0.85 9.67 16.05
CA ILE A 79 0.05 9.00 17.08
C ILE A 79 -1.43 9.35 16.94
N ALA A 80 -1.75 10.61 16.60
CA ALA A 80 -3.13 11.10 16.53
C ALA A 80 -4.04 10.32 15.55
N ASN A 81 -3.46 9.67 14.53
CA ASN A 81 -4.22 8.89 13.54
C ASN A 81 -4.16 7.38 13.78
N ARG A 82 -3.46 6.93 14.82
CA ARG A 82 -3.43 5.49 15.14
C ARG A 82 -4.79 5.06 15.67
N ILE A 83 -5.16 3.86 15.30
CA ILE A 83 -6.32 3.16 15.86
C ILE A 83 -5.83 1.93 16.62
N SER A 84 -6.60 1.48 17.61
CA SER A 84 -6.31 0.20 18.25
C SER A 84 -6.62 -0.96 17.30
N ILE A 85 -6.08 -2.14 17.58
CA ILE A 85 -6.39 -3.35 16.80
C ILE A 85 -7.89 -3.66 16.81
N GLU A 86 -8.57 -3.31 17.89
CA GLU A 86 -10.02 -3.50 18.05
C GLU A 86 -10.84 -2.60 17.10
N ASP A 87 -10.29 -1.44 16.74
CA ASP A 87 -10.92 -0.46 15.85
C ASP A 87 -10.65 -0.75 14.37
N VAL A 88 -9.77 -1.69 14.06
CA VAL A 88 -9.55 -2.15 12.68
C VAL A 88 -10.78 -2.94 12.25
N GLN A 89 -11.48 -2.44 11.23
CA GLN A 89 -12.72 -3.02 10.74
C GLN A 89 -12.62 -3.32 9.27
N ALA A 90 -13.10 -4.49 8.85
CA ALA A 90 -13.30 -4.84 7.46
C ALA A 90 -14.80 -4.84 7.15
N LYS A 91 -15.21 -4.03 6.18
CA LYS A 91 -16.63 -3.92 5.78
C LYS A 91 -16.74 -3.44 4.34
N ASP A 92 -17.62 -4.06 3.57
CA ASP A 92 -18.02 -3.61 2.24
C ASP A 92 -16.81 -3.40 1.29
N GLY A 93 -15.89 -4.37 1.21
CA GLY A 93 -14.73 -4.31 0.33
C GLY A 93 -13.62 -3.34 0.76
N ARG A 94 -13.62 -2.92 2.04
CA ARG A 94 -12.63 -2.00 2.60
C ARG A 94 -12.23 -2.34 4.02
N LEU A 95 -11.00 -1.96 4.36
CA LEU A 95 -10.39 -2.20 5.65
C LEU A 95 -9.91 -0.87 6.23
N ARG A 96 -10.32 -0.54 7.46
CA ARG A 96 -9.83 0.64 8.16
C ARG A 96 -8.46 0.36 8.76
N LEU A 97 -7.45 1.12 8.38
CA LEU A 97 -6.07 0.94 8.83
C LEU A 97 -5.62 2.02 9.82
N MET A 98 -6.16 3.22 9.68
CA MET A 98 -5.95 4.36 10.58
C MET A 98 -7.25 5.13 10.69
N GLU A 99 -7.33 6.15 11.54
CA GLU A 99 -8.56 6.91 11.73
C GLU A 99 -9.18 7.39 10.41
N ASN A 100 -8.35 7.85 9.48
CA ASN A 100 -8.79 8.38 8.18
C ASN A 100 -8.20 7.64 6.98
N VAL A 101 -7.59 6.46 7.18
CA VAL A 101 -6.99 5.66 6.11
C VAL A 101 -7.73 4.35 5.98
N TRP A 102 -8.29 4.15 4.80
CA TRP A 102 -9.00 2.94 4.43
C TRP A 102 -8.34 2.28 3.23
N TRP A 103 -8.15 0.99 3.29
CA TRP A 103 -7.81 0.21 2.11
C TRP A 103 -9.09 -0.32 1.48
N GLU A 104 -9.49 0.28 0.37
CA GLU A 104 -10.62 -0.18 -0.45
C GLU A 104 -10.11 -1.25 -1.43
N TYR A 105 -9.99 -2.51 -0.98
CA TYR A 105 -9.38 -3.57 -1.77
C TYR A 105 -10.16 -3.93 -3.04
N ASP A 106 -11.44 -3.63 -3.12
CA ASP A 106 -12.23 -3.79 -4.35
C ASP A 106 -11.89 -2.74 -5.43
N LYS A 107 -11.34 -1.59 -5.03
CA LYS A 107 -10.92 -0.52 -5.95
C LYS A 107 -9.41 -0.50 -6.16
N LEU A 108 -8.67 -0.67 -5.09
CA LEU A 108 -7.20 -0.72 -5.06
C LEU A 108 -6.75 -2.11 -4.63
N PRO A 109 -6.85 -3.10 -5.55
CA PRO A 109 -6.50 -4.47 -5.24
C PRO A 109 -5.00 -4.57 -4.94
N HIS A 110 -4.65 -5.54 -4.16
CA HIS A 110 -3.29 -5.89 -3.80
C HIS A 110 -2.56 -4.83 -2.96
N MET A 111 -1.95 -5.30 -1.89
CA MET A 111 -1.19 -4.48 -0.95
C MET A 111 0.28 -4.88 -0.95
N LEU A 112 1.17 -3.90 -1.05
CA LEU A 112 2.61 -4.08 -0.85
C LEU A 112 3.02 -3.42 0.46
N ILE A 113 3.60 -4.20 1.38
CA ILE A 113 4.08 -3.74 2.68
C ILE A 113 5.61 -3.75 2.65
N ALA A 114 6.21 -2.59 2.82
CA ALA A 114 7.66 -2.43 2.90
C ALA A 114 8.06 -1.94 4.30
N GLY A 115 9.14 -2.50 4.83
CA GLY A 115 9.67 -2.04 6.12
C GLY A 115 10.86 -2.88 6.59
N GLY A 116 11.82 -2.26 7.25
CA GLY A 116 12.98 -2.92 7.80
C GLY A 116 12.66 -3.88 8.94
N THR A 117 13.67 -4.63 9.38
CA THR A 117 13.56 -5.49 10.57
C THR A 117 13.17 -4.66 11.79
N GLY A 118 12.21 -5.13 12.56
CA GLY A 118 11.66 -4.38 13.72
C GLY A 118 10.74 -3.23 13.35
N GLY A 119 10.42 -3.01 12.05
CA GLY A 119 9.53 -1.96 11.59
C GLY A 119 8.03 -2.23 11.84
N GLY A 120 7.67 -3.36 12.46
CA GLY A 120 6.28 -3.69 12.81
C GLY A 120 5.49 -4.40 11.70
N LYS A 121 6.14 -4.92 10.64
CA LYS A 121 5.46 -5.61 9.53
C LYS A 121 4.58 -6.76 9.99
N THR A 122 5.16 -7.72 10.71
CA THR A 122 4.44 -8.92 11.19
C THR A 122 3.24 -8.52 12.06
N TYR A 123 3.43 -7.56 12.97
CA TYR A 123 2.33 -7.04 13.79
C TYR A 123 1.23 -6.41 12.95
N PHE A 124 1.59 -5.64 11.93
CA PHE A 124 0.62 -5.05 11.00
C PHE A 124 -0.13 -6.13 10.21
N ILE A 125 0.57 -7.17 9.72
CA ILE A 125 -0.06 -8.30 9.03
C ILE A 125 -1.03 -9.05 9.95
N LEU A 126 -0.66 -9.31 11.19
CA LEU A 126 -1.55 -9.94 12.19
C LEU A 126 -2.82 -9.11 12.41
N THR A 127 -2.70 -7.78 12.44
CA THR A 127 -3.84 -6.87 12.52
C THR A 127 -4.77 -6.99 11.31
N LEU A 128 -4.21 -7.10 10.09
CA LEU A 128 -4.98 -7.34 8.88
C LEU A 128 -5.71 -8.68 8.92
N ILE A 129 -5.00 -9.75 9.31
CA ILE A 129 -5.57 -11.09 9.43
C ILE A 129 -6.74 -11.08 10.41
N GLU A 130 -6.56 -10.51 11.60
CA GLU A 130 -7.62 -10.43 12.61
C GLU A 130 -8.86 -9.70 12.08
N ALA A 131 -8.68 -8.56 11.42
CA ALA A 131 -9.80 -7.82 10.86
C ALA A 131 -10.53 -8.58 9.74
N LEU A 132 -9.78 -9.26 8.88
CA LEU A 132 -10.33 -10.04 7.78
C LEU A 132 -11.04 -11.31 8.27
N LEU A 133 -10.56 -11.95 9.34
CA LEU A 133 -11.23 -13.10 9.98
C LEU A 133 -12.59 -12.76 10.58
N ARG A 134 -12.86 -11.49 10.86
CA ARG A 134 -14.19 -11.02 11.30
C ARG A 134 -15.21 -10.91 10.15
N THR A 135 -14.77 -11.18 8.92
CA THR A 135 -15.61 -11.24 7.72
C THR A 135 -15.75 -12.69 7.23
N ASN A 136 -16.36 -12.87 6.06
CA ASN A 136 -16.38 -14.16 5.37
C ASN A 136 -15.15 -14.39 4.46
N ALA A 137 -14.09 -13.60 4.61
CA ALA A 137 -12.88 -13.73 3.79
C ALA A 137 -12.15 -15.06 4.02
N VAL A 138 -11.59 -15.60 2.96
CA VAL A 138 -10.73 -16.79 2.99
C VAL A 138 -9.28 -16.34 2.96
N LEU A 139 -8.47 -16.82 3.92
CA LEU A 139 -7.11 -16.37 4.10
C LEU A 139 -6.13 -17.51 3.90
N PHE A 140 -5.09 -17.25 3.12
CA PHE A 140 -3.94 -18.12 2.88
C PHE A 140 -2.69 -17.37 3.34
N VAL A 141 -1.92 -17.95 4.25
CA VAL A 141 -0.75 -17.29 4.87
C VAL A 141 0.51 -18.07 4.56
N LEU A 142 1.50 -17.39 4.01
CA LEU A 142 2.80 -17.97 3.65
C LEU A 142 3.91 -17.25 4.43
N ASP A 143 4.64 -18.02 5.26
CA ASP A 143 5.75 -17.55 6.07
C ASP A 143 7.03 -18.34 5.77
N PRO A 144 7.81 -17.93 4.76
CA PRO A 144 9.00 -18.65 4.34
C PRO A 144 10.12 -18.70 5.38
N LYS A 145 10.04 -17.88 6.43
CA LYS A 145 11.00 -17.87 7.52
C LYS A 145 10.62 -18.77 8.69
N ASN A 146 9.43 -19.37 8.63
CA ASN A 146 8.87 -20.15 9.74
C ASN A 146 8.96 -19.38 11.08
N ALA A 147 8.47 -18.14 11.06
CA ALA A 147 8.48 -17.22 12.18
C ALA A 147 7.08 -17.06 12.79
N ASP A 148 6.75 -15.87 13.26
CA ASP A 148 5.53 -15.61 14.03
C ASP A 148 4.21 -15.96 13.29
N LEU A 149 4.16 -15.80 11.94
CA LEU A 149 2.96 -16.13 11.19
C LEU A 149 2.77 -17.63 10.99
N ALA A 150 3.84 -18.43 11.01
CA ALA A 150 3.75 -19.88 10.93
C ALA A 150 3.01 -20.48 12.16
N ASP A 151 3.08 -19.82 13.32
CA ASP A 151 2.38 -20.26 14.54
C ASP A 151 0.85 -20.22 14.38
N LEU A 152 0.33 -19.45 13.42
CA LEU A 152 -1.09 -19.42 13.09
C LEU A 152 -1.63 -20.77 12.59
N GLN A 153 -0.76 -21.73 12.22
CA GLN A 153 -1.19 -23.09 11.87
C GLN A 153 -2.01 -23.75 12.98
N ALA A 154 -1.81 -23.37 14.23
CA ALA A 154 -2.57 -23.90 15.36
C ALA A 154 -4.06 -23.51 15.33
N VAL A 155 -4.41 -22.42 14.63
CA VAL A 155 -5.76 -21.83 14.66
C VAL A 155 -6.35 -21.56 13.26
N MET A 156 -5.54 -21.66 12.21
CA MET A 156 -5.95 -21.44 10.83
C MET A 156 -5.50 -22.60 9.92
N PRO A 157 -6.36 -23.09 8.99
CA PRO A 157 -6.04 -24.27 8.17
C PRO A 157 -5.00 -24.00 7.09
N ASP A 158 -5.01 -22.80 6.49
CA ASP A 158 -4.24 -22.46 5.30
C ASP A 158 -3.01 -21.58 5.60
N VAL A 159 -2.13 -22.09 6.47
CA VAL A 159 -0.86 -21.45 6.85
C VAL A 159 0.30 -22.37 6.50
N TYR A 160 1.25 -21.90 5.70
CA TYR A 160 2.33 -22.70 5.17
C TYR A 160 3.69 -22.01 5.29
N TYR A 161 4.74 -22.78 5.61
CA TYR A 161 6.12 -22.31 5.73
C TYR A 161 7.13 -23.16 4.97
N LYS A 162 6.76 -24.40 4.60
CA LYS A 162 7.62 -25.25 3.77
C LYS A 162 7.48 -24.90 2.31
N LYS A 163 8.60 -24.93 1.58
CA LYS A 163 8.66 -24.52 0.17
C LYS A 163 7.60 -25.21 -0.68
N GLU A 164 7.51 -26.53 -0.59
CA GLU A 164 6.62 -27.35 -1.40
C GLU A 164 5.14 -27.01 -1.11
N ASP A 165 4.80 -26.83 0.15
CA ASP A 165 3.44 -26.50 0.58
C ASP A 165 3.06 -25.08 0.15
N MET A 166 4.00 -24.12 0.19
CA MET A 166 3.79 -22.76 -0.29
C MET A 166 3.58 -22.73 -1.81
N LEU A 167 4.37 -23.50 -2.56
CA LEU A 167 4.17 -23.64 -4.02
C LEU A 167 2.80 -24.23 -4.34
N ALA A 168 2.41 -25.31 -3.68
CA ALA A 168 1.10 -25.92 -3.84
C ALA A 168 -0.04 -24.95 -3.46
N CYS A 169 0.14 -24.15 -2.43
CA CYS A 169 -0.83 -23.12 -2.03
C CYS A 169 -1.00 -22.04 -3.11
N ILE A 170 0.10 -21.54 -3.69
CA ILE A 170 0.04 -20.56 -4.79
C ILE A 170 -0.68 -21.15 -6.00
N ASP A 171 -0.39 -22.41 -6.34
CA ASP A 171 -1.03 -23.10 -7.44
C ASP A 171 -2.54 -23.21 -7.21
N ARG A 172 -2.95 -23.68 -6.03
CA ARG A 172 -4.35 -23.77 -5.64
C ARG A 172 -5.04 -22.41 -5.68
N PHE A 173 -4.45 -21.37 -5.12
CA PHE A 173 -5.01 -20.02 -5.11
C PHE A 173 -5.24 -19.48 -6.53
N TYR A 174 -4.28 -19.73 -7.43
CA TYR A 174 -4.40 -19.35 -8.84
C TYR A 174 -5.51 -20.14 -9.55
N GLU A 175 -5.56 -21.45 -9.37
CA GLU A 175 -6.56 -22.32 -9.99
C GLU A 175 -7.98 -22.00 -9.51
N GLU A 176 -8.16 -21.77 -8.21
CA GLU A 176 -9.43 -21.34 -7.62
C GLU A 176 -9.88 -19.97 -8.18
N MET A 177 -8.96 -19.04 -8.36
CA MET A 177 -9.25 -17.75 -9.00
C MET A 177 -9.75 -17.94 -10.44
N MET A 178 -9.02 -18.72 -11.24
CA MET A 178 -9.38 -18.97 -12.64
C MET A 178 -10.74 -19.66 -12.74
N LYS A 179 -10.96 -20.70 -11.95
CA LYS A 179 -12.25 -21.40 -11.89
C LYS A 179 -13.38 -20.46 -11.48
N ARG A 180 -13.19 -19.66 -10.44
CA ARG A 180 -14.21 -18.67 -10.01
C ARG A 180 -14.54 -17.68 -11.11
N SER A 181 -13.55 -17.21 -11.86
CA SER A 181 -13.76 -16.29 -12.98
C SER A 181 -14.65 -16.87 -14.08
N GLU A 182 -14.60 -18.19 -14.27
CA GLU A 182 -15.47 -18.91 -15.21
C GLU A 182 -16.86 -19.15 -14.59
N ASP A 183 -16.91 -19.67 -13.37
CA ASP A 183 -18.13 -20.00 -12.66
C ASP A 183 -19.05 -18.78 -12.45
N MET A 184 -18.47 -17.61 -12.16
CA MET A 184 -19.22 -16.37 -12.01
C MET A 184 -20.06 -16.02 -13.23
N LYS A 185 -19.55 -16.29 -14.44
CA LYS A 185 -20.25 -16.01 -15.71
C LYS A 185 -21.47 -16.92 -15.91
N LEU A 186 -21.52 -18.04 -15.22
CA LEU A 186 -22.63 -18.99 -15.28
C LEU A 186 -23.70 -18.74 -14.21
N MET A 187 -23.46 -17.83 -13.28
CA MET A 187 -24.42 -17.50 -12.23
C MET A 187 -25.60 -16.70 -12.80
N GLU A 188 -26.82 -17.04 -12.35
CA GLU A 188 -28.07 -16.44 -12.83
C GLU A 188 -28.11 -14.91 -12.68
N ASN A 189 -27.53 -14.38 -11.59
CA ASN A 189 -27.47 -12.96 -11.29
C ASN A 189 -26.18 -12.26 -11.81
N TYR A 190 -25.37 -12.94 -12.64
CA TYR A 190 -24.16 -12.35 -13.22
C TYR A 190 -24.52 -11.12 -14.08
N ARG A 191 -23.72 -10.06 -13.93
CA ARG A 191 -23.78 -8.85 -14.77
C ARG A 191 -22.39 -8.46 -15.21
N THR A 192 -22.24 -8.14 -16.49
CA THR A 192 -20.97 -7.64 -17.03
C THR A 192 -20.56 -6.34 -16.32
N GLY A 193 -19.32 -6.29 -15.84
CA GLY A 193 -18.78 -5.13 -15.12
C GLY A 193 -18.87 -5.22 -13.60
N GLU A 194 -19.71 -6.12 -13.06
CA GLU A 194 -19.80 -6.37 -11.62
C GLU A 194 -18.70 -7.33 -11.14
N ASN A 195 -18.32 -7.21 -9.88
CA ASN A 195 -17.30 -8.05 -9.27
C ASN A 195 -17.91 -9.16 -8.39
N TYR A 196 -17.05 -9.98 -7.79
CA TYR A 196 -17.42 -11.08 -6.91
C TYR A 196 -18.37 -10.67 -5.75
N ALA A 197 -18.18 -9.45 -5.20
CA ALA A 197 -19.00 -8.99 -4.07
C ALA A 197 -20.46 -8.76 -4.46
N TYR A 198 -20.72 -8.31 -5.68
CA TYR A 198 -22.08 -8.22 -6.23
C TYR A 198 -22.80 -9.59 -6.26
N LEU A 199 -22.04 -10.67 -6.45
CA LEU A 199 -22.55 -12.03 -6.46
C LEU A 199 -22.60 -12.66 -5.06
N GLY A 200 -22.26 -11.92 -4.01
CA GLY A 200 -22.22 -12.40 -2.63
C GLY A 200 -21.07 -13.39 -2.33
N LEU A 201 -20.05 -13.45 -3.18
CA LEU A 201 -18.92 -14.35 -3.02
C LEU A 201 -17.91 -13.76 -2.02
N PRO A 202 -17.16 -14.61 -1.26
CA PRO A 202 -16.17 -14.14 -0.32
C PRO A 202 -14.90 -13.62 -1.03
N ALA A 203 -14.24 -12.64 -0.42
CA ALA A 203 -12.90 -12.24 -0.80
C ALA A 203 -11.88 -13.30 -0.36
N ASN A 204 -10.82 -13.51 -1.15
CA ASN A 204 -9.71 -14.41 -0.85
C ASN A 204 -8.41 -13.61 -0.82
N PHE A 205 -7.61 -13.83 0.22
CA PHE A 205 -6.34 -13.13 0.40
C PHE A 205 -5.20 -14.12 0.51
N LEU A 206 -4.18 -13.96 -0.33
CA LEU A 206 -2.90 -14.63 -0.22
C LEU A 206 -1.91 -13.66 0.41
N ILE A 207 -1.49 -13.98 1.62
CA ILE A 207 -0.67 -13.13 2.48
C ILE A 207 0.73 -13.73 2.57
N PHE A 208 1.74 -12.98 2.09
CA PHE A 208 3.14 -13.34 2.22
C PHE A 208 3.83 -12.48 3.27
N ASP A 209 4.40 -13.09 4.31
CA ASP A 209 5.45 -12.44 5.07
C ASP A 209 6.81 -12.73 4.41
N GLU A 210 7.58 -11.68 4.18
CA GLU A 210 8.92 -11.75 3.59
C GLU A 210 8.97 -12.47 2.22
N TYR A 211 8.18 -11.99 1.29
CA TYR A 211 8.09 -12.49 -0.10
C TYR A 211 9.47 -12.71 -0.78
N VAL A 212 10.43 -11.82 -0.53
CA VAL A 212 11.78 -11.94 -1.11
C VAL A 212 12.48 -13.22 -0.64
N ALA A 213 12.37 -13.56 0.65
CA ALA A 213 12.95 -14.79 1.18
C ALA A 213 12.37 -16.03 0.49
N PHE A 214 11.06 -16.05 0.22
CA PHE A 214 10.45 -17.14 -0.55
C PHE A 214 11.03 -17.23 -1.96
N MET A 215 11.13 -16.12 -2.67
CA MET A 215 11.66 -16.11 -4.05
C MET A 215 13.14 -16.58 -4.11
N GLU A 216 13.91 -16.32 -3.07
CA GLU A 216 15.32 -16.79 -2.95
C GLU A 216 15.44 -18.30 -2.69
N MET A 217 14.38 -18.96 -2.17
CA MET A 217 14.35 -20.42 -2.02
C MET A 217 14.12 -21.16 -3.34
N LEU A 218 13.70 -20.45 -4.38
CA LEU A 218 13.26 -21.04 -5.65
C LEU A 218 14.41 -21.17 -6.65
N GLY A 219 14.41 -22.26 -7.39
CA GLY A 219 15.22 -22.39 -8.61
C GLY A 219 14.66 -21.51 -9.74
N THR A 220 15.47 -21.27 -10.77
CA THR A 220 15.12 -20.36 -11.88
C THR A 220 13.78 -20.71 -12.55
N LYS A 221 13.50 -21.99 -12.77
CA LYS A 221 12.25 -22.44 -13.39
C LYS A 221 11.04 -22.23 -12.47
N GLU A 222 11.18 -22.56 -11.18
CA GLU A 222 10.13 -22.35 -10.17
C GLU A 222 9.82 -20.86 -10.03
N ASN A 223 10.86 -20.03 -9.96
CA ASN A 223 10.73 -18.57 -9.86
C ASN A 223 9.93 -18.00 -11.02
N ALA A 224 10.27 -18.39 -12.27
CA ALA A 224 9.55 -17.95 -13.46
C ALA A 224 8.08 -18.40 -13.45
N ALA A 225 7.80 -19.63 -13.01
CA ALA A 225 6.44 -20.15 -12.92
C ALA A 225 5.61 -19.40 -11.88
N VAL A 226 6.17 -19.14 -10.68
CA VAL A 226 5.51 -18.37 -9.63
C VAL A 226 5.24 -16.94 -10.08
N LEU A 227 6.23 -16.24 -10.65
CA LEU A 227 6.05 -14.87 -11.16
C LEU A 227 4.95 -14.80 -12.21
N ASN A 228 4.85 -15.78 -13.10
CA ASN A 228 3.78 -15.80 -14.10
C ASN A 228 2.40 -15.93 -13.46
N LYS A 229 2.23 -16.81 -12.46
CA LYS A 229 0.96 -16.94 -11.71
C LYS A 229 0.61 -15.67 -10.94
N LEU A 230 1.56 -15.09 -10.21
CA LEU A 230 1.36 -13.83 -9.49
C LEU A 230 0.96 -12.70 -10.44
N LYS A 231 1.58 -12.62 -11.62
CA LYS A 231 1.21 -11.65 -12.65
C LYS A 231 -0.25 -11.82 -13.09
N GLN A 232 -0.70 -13.03 -13.28
CA GLN A 232 -2.10 -13.30 -13.64
C GLN A 232 -3.05 -12.94 -12.50
N ILE A 233 -2.69 -13.25 -11.24
CA ILE A 233 -3.48 -12.91 -10.07
C ILE A 233 -3.63 -11.39 -9.95
N VAL A 234 -2.56 -10.61 -10.11
CA VAL A 234 -2.66 -9.14 -10.02
C VAL A 234 -3.46 -8.51 -11.15
N MET A 235 -3.52 -9.15 -12.31
CA MET A 235 -4.28 -8.66 -13.47
C MET A 235 -5.76 -9.03 -13.40
N LEU A 236 -6.12 -10.20 -12.90
CA LEU A 236 -7.46 -10.77 -12.98
C LEU A 236 -8.17 -10.88 -11.63
N GLY A 237 -7.40 -10.90 -10.54
CA GLY A 237 -7.91 -11.20 -9.20
C GLY A 237 -8.98 -10.23 -8.70
N ARG A 238 -8.89 -8.95 -9.02
CA ARG A 238 -9.85 -7.95 -8.56
C ARG A 238 -11.30 -8.32 -8.82
N GLN A 239 -11.61 -8.76 -10.03
CA GLN A 239 -12.98 -9.10 -10.42
C GLN A 239 -13.45 -10.38 -9.73
N ALA A 240 -12.57 -11.36 -9.59
CA ALA A 240 -12.86 -12.64 -8.96
C ALA A 240 -12.81 -12.60 -7.42
N GLY A 241 -12.31 -11.52 -6.82
CA GLY A 241 -12.14 -11.38 -5.37
C GLY A 241 -10.91 -12.11 -4.83
N PHE A 242 -9.80 -12.11 -5.56
CA PHE A 242 -8.52 -12.71 -5.16
C PHE A 242 -7.44 -11.64 -5.06
N PHE A 243 -6.94 -11.44 -3.86
CA PHE A 243 -6.04 -10.34 -3.53
C PHE A 243 -4.72 -10.82 -2.97
N LEU A 244 -3.63 -10.12 -3.30
CA LEU A 244 -2.31 -10.36 -2.74
C LEU A 244 -1.98 -9.30 -1.69
N ILE A 245 -1.42 -9.74 -0.56
CA ILE A 245 -0.76 -8.91 0.43
C ILE A 245 0.68 -9.41 0.51
N LEU A 246 1.62 -8.65 -0.06
CA LEU A 246 3.03 -9.03 -0.08
C LEU A 246 3.81 -8.12 0.86
N ALA A 247 4.54 -8.72 1.80
CA ALA A 247 5.45 -7.99 2.67
C ALA A 247 6.91 -8.29 2.31
N CYS A 248 7.76 -7.28 2.39
CA CYS A 248 9.19 -7.39 2.14
C CYS A 248 9.97 -6.31 2.92
N GLN A 249 11.26 -6.53 3.12
CA GLN A 249 12.11 -5.52 3.74
C GLN A 249 12.36 -4.36 2.77
N ARG A 250 12.60 -4.67 1.50
CA ARG A 250 12.77 -3.70 0.42
C ARG A 250 12.02 -4.19 -0.81
N PRO A 251 11.16 -3.37 -1.40
CA PRO A 251 10.44 -3.72 -2.62
C PRO A 251 11.37 -3.62 -3.83
N ASP A 252 12.27 -4.60 -3.96
CA ASP A 252 13.22 -4.64 -5.06
C ASP A 252 12.54 -5.16 -6.33
N ALA A 253 12.70 -4.44 -7.44
CA ALA A 253 12.19 -4.82 -8.75
C ALA A 253 12.69 -6.19 -9.23
N LYS A 254 13.87 -6.63 -8.77
CA LYS A 254 14.45 -7.93 -9.10
C LYS A 254 13.52 -9.09 -8.79
N TYR A 255 12.75 -9.01 -7.70
CA TYR A 255 11.90 -10.12 -7.23
C TYR A 255 10.43 -10.00 -7.65
N LEU A 256 9.94 -8.79 -7.90
CA LEU A 256 8.54 -8.56 -8.29
C LEU A 256 8.37 -8.37 -9.81
N GLY A 257 9.44 -7.93 -10.51
CA GLY A 257 9.32 -7.46 -11.88
C GLY A 257 8.48 -6.16 -11.99
N ASP A 258 8.77 -5.33 -12.97
CA ASP A 258 8.13 -4.02 -13.09
C ASP A 258 6.61 -4.13 -13.32
N GLY A 259 6.16 -5.07 -14.15
CA GLY A 259 4.74 -5.22 -14.46
C GLY A 259 3.88 -5.74 -13.31
N ILE A 260 4.46 -6.43 -12.30
CA ILE A 260 3.74 -6.89 -11.11
C ILE A 260 3.72 -5.78 -10.08
N ARG A 261 4.86 -5.14 -9.82
CA ARG A 261 5.02 -4.09 -8.81
C ARG A 261 4.05 -2.93 -9.04
N ASP A 262 3.82 -2.57 -10.29
CA ASP A 262 2.95 -1.44 -10.66
C ASP A 262 1.47 -1.72 -10.42
N GLN A 263 1.08 -2.98 -10.26
CA GLN A 263 -0.29 -3.38 -9.92
C GLN A 263 -0.59 -3.29 -8.42
N PHE A 264 0.44 -3.14 -7.56
CA PHE A 264 0.25 -2.89 -6.14
C PHE A 264 0.00 -1.39 -5.91
N ASN A 265 -1.26 -0.99 -6.08
CA ASN A 265 -1.66 0.41 -5.97
C ASN A 265 -1.79 0.88 -4.51
N PHE A 266 -1.98 -0.05 -3.57
CA PHE A 266 -1.95 0.25 -2.15
C PHE A 266 -0.60 -0.16 -1.55
N ARG A 267 0.16 0.83 -1.09
CA ARG A 267 1.52 0.64 -0.57
C ARG A 267 1.63 1.17 0.85
N VAL A 268 2.19 0.34 1.71
CA VAL A 268 2.40 0.64 3.13
C VAL A 268 3.89 0.64 3.40
N ALA A 269 4.42 1.72 3.92
CA ALA A 269 5.78 1.80 4.43
C ALA A 269 5.75 1.81 5.96
N LEU A 270 6.47 0.89 6.59
CA LEU A 270 6.55 0.73 8.04
C LEU A 270 7.99 0.92 8.52
N GLY A 271 8.12 1.53 9.68
CA GLY A 271 9.41 1.82 10.28
C GLY A 271 9.83 3.28 10.09
N ARG A 272 11.05 3.57 10.54
CA ARG A 272 11.67 4.90 10.44
C ARG A 272 12.45 5.05 9.16
#